data_f6bbfe61515c60c2ed0f22d63917d003
#
_entry.id   f6bbfe61515c60c2ed0f22d63917d003
#
_cell.length_a   1.000
_cell.length_b   1.000
_cell.length_c   1.000
_cell.angle_alpha   90.00
_cell.angle_beta   90.00
_cell.angle_gamma   90.00
#
_symmetry.space_group_name_H-M   'P 1'
#
loop_
_entity.id
_entity.type
_entity.pdbx_description
1 polymer ?
#
loop_
_entity_poly.entity_id
_entity_poly.type
_entity_poly.pdbx_seq_one_letter_code
_entity_poly.pdbx_strand_id
1 'polypeptide(L)'
;VREDGRFKYPSYVQDIMGPLFFDYGFGPFRWVCMSENPEDLAKSDAIAAKVLREIMAEAPEEIQGQMMDNIRWIEEAGRNNLVVGSQARILYADCEGRTKIALAFNEAIKNGEISAPIVLGRDHHDVSGTDSPFRETSNIYDGSQFCADMAVHNVIGDGFRGATWVSIHNGGGVGWGEVMNGGFGMVIDGSADSDRHIQEMLLWDVNNGIARRSWARNEGAMHAIRREMERTPGLKVTMPNIADEEIIRK
;
A
#
# COMPACT_ATOMS: atom_id res chain seq x y z
N VAL A 1 -29.93 3.00 9.25
CA VAL A 1 -29.60 2.35 10.51
C VAL A 1 -30.69 1.30 10.77
N ARG A 2 -30.32 0.15 11.32
CA ARG A 2 -31.25 -0.89 11.79
C ARG A 2 -31.85 -0.45 13.12
N GLU A 3 -32.90 -1.14 13.57
CA GLU A 3 -33.56 -0.86 14.86
C GLU A 3 -32.61 -1.01 16.07
N ASP A 4 -31.57 -1.85 15.94
CA ASP A 4 -30.52 -2.06 16.93
C ASP A 4 -29.39 -1.01 16.91
N GLY A 5 -29.55 0.06 16.14
CA GLY A 5 -28.60 1.15 16.02
C GLY A 5 -27.43 0.90 15.07
N ARG A 6 -27.27 -0.31 14.53
CA ARG A 6 -26.20 -0.63 13.58
C ARG A 6 -26.51 -0.13 12.17
N PHE A 7 -25.48 0.05 11.34
CA PHE A 7 -25.68 0.38 9.94
C PHE A 7 -26.40 -0.76 9.21
N LYS A 8 -27.24 -0.39 8.25
CA LYS A 8 -28.02 -1.36 7.46
C LYS A 8 -27.11 -2.23 6.57
N TYR A 9 -26.04 -1.65 6.11
CA TYR A 9 -25.03 -2.28 5.27
C TYR A 9 -23.66 -2.19 5.95
N PRO A 10 -22.73 -3.14 5.71
CA PRO A 10 -21.38 -3.04 6.21
C PRO A 10 -20.68 -1.79 5.63
N SER A 11 -19.78 -1.21 6.41
CA SER A 11 -18.90 -0.16 5.92
C SER A 11 -17.93 -0.74 4.91
N TYR A 12 -17.84 -0.13 3.72
CA TYR A 12 -16.90 -0.56 2.70
C TYR A 12 -15.44 -0.52 3.19
N VAL A 13 -15.09 0.53 3.92
CA VAL A 13 -13.72 0.72 4.41
C VAL A 13 -13.46 -0.11 5.67
N GLN A 14 -14.31 0.03 6.69
CA GLN A 14 -14.08 -0.58 8.01
C GLN A 14 -14.27 -2.10 8.01
N ASP A 15 -15.32 -2.59 7.35
CA ASP A 15 -15.75 -3.98 7.45
C ASP A 15 -15.26 -4.84 6.28
N ILE A 16 -14.83 -4.20 5.17
CA ILE A 16 -14.39 -4.89 3.96
C ILE A 16 -12.91 -4.58 3.68
N MET A 17 -12.56 -3.35 3.35
CA MET A 17 -11.20 -3.04 2.94
C MET A 17 -10.18 -3.19 4.08
N GLY A 18 -10.54 -2.79 5.31
CA GLY A 18 -9.66 -2.93 6.46
C GLY A 18 -9.17 -4.37 6.65
N PRO A 19 -10.07 -5.33 6.92
CA PRO A 19 -9.67 -6.71 7.18
C PRO A 19 -9.19 -7.49 5.96
N LEU A 20 -9.66 -7.18 4.74
CA LEU A 20 -9.31 -7.95 3.54
C LEU A 20 -8.08 -7.41 2.79
N PHE A 21 -7.78 -6.12 2.91
CA PHE A 21 -6.70 -5.48 2.17
C PHE A 21 -5.67 -4.82 3.09
N PHE A 22 -6.08 -3.83 3.88
CA PHE A 22 -5.12 -3.01 4.63
C PHE A 22 -4.39 -3.80 5.71
N ASP A 23 -5.06 -4.70 6.40
CA ASP A 23 -4.42 -5.55 7.42
C ASP A 23 -3.34 -6.46 6.80
N TYR A 24 -3.53 -6.92 5.57
CA TYR A 24 -2.53 -7.70 4.85
C TYR A 24 -1.48 -6.85 4.12
N GLY A 25 -1.54 -5.54 4.24
CA GLY A 25 -0.57 -4.64 3.63
C GLY A 25 -0.92 -4.21 2.21
N PHE A 26 -2.08 -4.59 1.69
CA PHE A 26 -2.54 -4.12 0.38
C PHE A 26 -3.11 -2.72 0.47
N GLY A 27 -2.66 -1.87 -0.42
CA GLY A 27 -3.13 -0.50 -0.54
C GLY A 27 -2.84 0.07 -1.93
N PRO A 28 -3.33 1.27 -2.23
CA PRO A 28 -3.16 1.89 -3.53
C PRO A 28 -1.69 2.01 -3.90
N PHE A 29 -1.33 1.53 -5.07
CA PHE A 29 -0.02 1.69 -5.69
C PHE A 29 -0.22 2.16 -7.11
N ARG A 30 0.25 3.36 -7.41
CA ARG A 30 0.06 4.04 -8.69
C ARG A 30 1.39 4.22 -9.41
N TRP A 31 1.36 4.11 -10.74
CA TRP A 31 2.46 4.58 -11.58
C TRP A 31 1.96 5.41 -12.75
N VAL A 32 2.81 6.33 -13.19
CA VAL A 32 2.57 7.21 -14.32
C VAL A 32 3.79 7.15 -15.24
N CYS A 33 3.58 6.79 -16.50
CA CYS A 33 4.62 6.81 -17.53
C CYS A 33 4.81 8.26 -18.02
N MET A 34 5.97 8.85 -17.75
CA MET A 34 6.25 10.26 -18.08
C MET A 34 6.48 10.50 -19.56
N SER A 35 6.63 9.44 -20.35
CA SER A 35 6.69 9.55 -21.81
C SER A 35 5.37 9.98 -22.46
N GLU A 36 4.26 9.87 -21.72
CA GLU A 36 2.90 10.00 -22.27
C GLU A 36 2.60 9.04 -23.44
N ASN A 37 3.47 8.03 -23.65
CA ASN A 37 3.34 7.05 -24.70
C ASN A 37 2.46 5.88 -24.24
N PRO A 38 1.32 5.59 -24.92
CA PRO A 38 0.49 4.43 -24.60
C PRO A 38 1.22 3.08 -24.68
N GLU A 39 2.27 2.98 -25.51
CA GLU A 39 3.08 1.76 -25.60
C GLU A 39 3.88 1.50 -24.32
N ASP A 40 4.38 2.56 -23.67
CA ASP A 40 5.10 2.42 -22.40
C ASP A 40 4.14 2.02 -21.27
N LEU A 41 2.91 2.53 -21.28
CA LEU A 41 1.89 2.04 -20.35
C LEU A 41 1.58 0.56 -20.58
N ALA A 42 1.40 0.12 -21.82
CA ALA A 42 1.13 -1.28 -22.15
C ALA A 42 2.29 -2.20 -21.71
N LYS A 43 3.54 -1.75 -21.88
CA LYS A 43 4.72 -2.48 -21.40
C LYS A 43 4.75 -2.56 -19.88
N SER A 44 4.49 -1.45 -19.18
CA SER A 44 4.44 -1.44 -17.72
C SER A 44 3.32 -2.33 -17.18
N ASP A 45 2.15 -2.36 -17.81
CA ASP A 45 1.06 -3.27 -17.50
C ASP A 45 1.50 -4.74 -17.64
N ALA A 46 2.16 -5.09 -18.74
CA ALA A 46 2.65 -6.44 -18.98
C ALA A 46 3.72 -6.86 -17.94
N ILE A 47 4.64 -5.97 -17.60
CA ILE A 47 5.65 -6.19 -16.57
C ILE A 47 4.98 -6.42 -15.21
N ALA A 48 4.06 -5.56 -14.81
CA ALA A 48 3.35 -5.68 -13.54
C ALA A 48 2.54 -6.98 -13.45
N ALA A 49 1.82 -7.35 -14.50
CA ALA A 49 1.06 -8.60 -14.56
C ALA A 49 1.96 -9.84 -14.46
N LYS A 50 3.14 -9.82 -15.12
CA LYS A 50 4.13 -10.88 -15.02
C LYS A 50 4.65 -11.03 -13.59
N VAL A 51 5.09 -9.94 -12.98
CA VAL A 51 5.62 -9.94 -11.60
C VAL A 51 4.56 -10.45 -10.61
N LEU A 52 3.31 -10.01 -10.74
CA LEU A 52 2.24 -10.47 -9.86
C LEU A 52 1.97 -11.98 -9.99
N ARG A 53 2.06 -12.55 -11.21
CA ARG A 53 1.94 -14.01 -11.40
C ARG A 53 3.07 -14.78 -10.74
N GLU A 54 4.30 -14.27 -10.83
CA GLU A 54 5.46 -14.87 -10.17
C GLU A 54 5.29 -14.87 -8.64
N ILE A 55 4.86 -13.76 -8.06
CA ILE A 55 4.61 -13.65 -6.62
C ILE A 55 3.44 -14.58 -6.22
N MET A 56 2.35 -14.58 -6.97
CA MET A 56 1.15 -15.35 -6.67
C MET A 56 1.43 -16.86 -6.61
N ALA A 57 2.37 -17.35 -7.42
CA ALA A 57 2.74 -18.78 -7.43
C ALA A 57 3.32 -19.28 -6.10
N GLU A 58 3.91 -18.39 -5.30
CA GLU A 58 4.53 -18.70 -4.00
C GLU A 58 3.77 -18.06 -2.82
N ALA A 59 2.71 -17.31 -3.11
CA ALA A 59 1.96 -16.57 -2.10
C ALA A 59 1.04 -17.50 -1.30
N PRO A 60 0.83 -17.23 0.00
CA PRO A 60 -0.17 -17.92 0.79
C PRO A 60 -1.58 -17.68 0.24
N GLU A 61 -2.47 -18.66 0.45
CA GLU A 61 -3.83 -18.68 -0.14
C GLU A 61 -4.63 -17.41 0.20
N GLU A 62 -4.44 -16.88 1.41
CA GLU A 62 -5.15 -15.71 1.93
C GLU A 62 -5.01 -14.45 1.07
N ILE A 63 -3.91 -14.33 0.31
CA ILE A 63 -3.61 -13.14 -0.51
C ILE A 63 -3.65 -13.40 -2.01
N GLN A 64 -3.76 -14.65 -2.48
CA GLN A 64 -3.79 -14.99 -3.91
C GLN A 64 -4.97 -14.33 -4.63
N GLY A 65 -6.13 -14.27 -3.99
CA GLY A 65 -7.33 -13.65 -4.56
C GLY A 65 -7.10 -12.18 -4.96
N GLN A 66 -6.46 -11.41 -4.08
CA GLN A 66 -6.15 -10.00 -4.35
C GLN A 66 -5.14 -9.84 -5.51
N MET A 67 -4.16 -10.72 -5.61
CA MET A 67 -3.21 -10.69 -6.72
C MET A 67 -3.87 -11.03 -8.05
N MET A 68 -4.78 -12.00 -8.06
CA MET A 68 -5.56 -12.37 -9.24
C MET A 68 -6.47 -11.23 -9.70
N ASP A 69 -7.11 -10.53 -8.78
CA ASP A 69 -7.92 -9.35 -9.10
C ASP A 69 -7.08 -8.22 -9.69
N ASN A 70 -5.88 -7.97 -9.18
CA ASN A 70 -4.94 -7.01 -9.74
C ASN A 70 -4.53 -7.37 -11.18
N ILE A 71 -4.19 -8.64 -11.42
CA ILE A 71 -3.83 -9.12 -12.77
C ILE A 71 -4.99 -8.89 -13.74
N ARG A 72 -6.18 -9.32 -13.35
CA ARG A 72 -7.40 -9.12 -14.14
C ARG A 72 -7.67 -7.63 -14.42
N TRP A 73 -7.52 -6.79 -13.42
CA TRP A 73 -7.69 -5.34 -13.53
C TRP A 73 -6.77 -4.74 -14.60
N ILE A 74 -5.47 -5.11 -14.57
CA ILE A 74 -4.50 -4.61 -15.56
C ILE A 74 -4.84 -5.10 -16.97
N GLU A 75 -5.09 -6.40 -17.14
CA GLU A 75 -5.28 -7.01 -18.45
C GLU A 75 -6.59 -6.59 -19.12
N GLU A 76 -7.61 -6.28 -18.33
CA GLU A 76 -8.92 -5.84 -18.84
C GLU A 76 -9.06 -4.32 -18.92
N ALA A 77 -8.11 -3.55 -18.39
CA ALA A 77 -8.19 -2.09 -18.30
C ALA A 77 -8.43 -1.43 -19.66
N GLY A 78 -7.66 -1.81 -20.67
CA GLY A 78 -7.81 -1.28 -22.04
C GLY A 78 -9.15 -1.67 -22.68
N ARG A 79 -9.61 -2.89 -22.47
CA ARG A 79 -10.89 -3.38 -22.97
C ARG A 79 -12.08 -2.66 -22.37
N ASN A 80 -11.97 -2.29 -21.11
CA ASN A 80 -13.03 -1.61 -20.37
C ASN A 80 -12.91 -0.07 -20.41
N ASN A 81 -12.02 0.48 -21.22
CA ASN A 81 -11.75 1.92 -21.32
C ASN A 81 -11.46 2.57 -19.93
N LEU A 82 -10.76 1.86 -19.07
CA LEU A 82 -10.36 2.36 -17.78
C LEU A 82 -9.22 3.35 -17.95
N VAL A 83 -9.56 4.61 -18.16
CA VAL A 83 -8.60 5.70 -18.36
C VAL A 83 -8.56 6.56 -17.10
N VAL A 84 -7.36 6.88 -16.64
CA VAL A 84 -7.12 7.72 -15.46
C VAL A 84 -6.60 9.12 -15.88
N GLY A 85 -6.98 9.61 -17.02
CA GLY A 85 -6.65 10.94 -17.53
C GLY A 85 -5.21 11.11 -18.04
N SER A 86 -4.32 10.13 -17.87
CA SER A 86 -2.94 10.11 -18.38
C SER A 86 -2.49 8.67 -18.56
N GLN A 87 -1.25 8.46 -19.01
CA GLN A 87 -0.66 7.11 -19.12
C GLN A 87 -0.30 6.57 -17.73
N ALA A 88 -1.32 6.22 -16.95
CA ALA A 88 -1.23 5.84 -15.56
C ALA A 88 -2.02 4.57 -15.24
N ARG A 89 -1.62 3.88 -14.19
CA ARG A 89 -2.31 2.72 -13.64
C ARG A 89 -2.31 2.76 -12.11
N ILE A 90 -3.29 2.11 -11.50
CA ILE A 90 -3.38 1.92 -10.06
C ILE A 90 -3.72 0.47 -9.75
N LEU A 91 -3.09 -0.10 -8.74
CA LEU A 91 -3.37 -1.41 -8.17
C LEU A 91 -3.52 -1.31 -6.65
N TYR A 92 -4.00 -2.38 -6.04
CA TYR A 92 -3.90 -2.59 -4.60
C TYR A 92 -2.81 -3.64 -4.35
N ALA A 93 -1.58 -3.18 -4.10
CA ALA A 93 -0.42 -4.04 -3.93
C ALA A 93 0.17 -3.95 -2.51
N ASP A 94 0.69 -5.08 -2.04
CA ASP A 94 1.45 -5.18 -0.80
C ASP A 94 2.91 -4.74 -0.96
N CYS A 95 3.70 -4.82 0.10
CA CYS A 95 5.11 -4.44 0.07
C CYS A 95 5.91 -5.20 -1.01
N GLU A 96 5.71 -6.52 -1.12
CA GLU A 96 6.38 -7.34 -2.13
C GLU A 96 5.99 -6.94 -3.54
N GLY A 97 4.70 -6.82 -3.78
CA GLY A 97 4.16 -6.43 -5.08
C GLY A 97 4.69 -5.07 -5.52
N ARG A 98 4.60 -4.06 -4.66
CA ARG A 98 5.11 -2.71 -4.94
C ARG A 98 6.60 -2.72 -5.27
N THR A 99 7.41 -3.36 -4.43
CA THR A 99 8.87 -3.37 -4.57
C THR A 99 9.30 -4.10 -5.83
N LYS A 100 8.80 -5.31 -6.07
CA LYS A 100 9.19 -6.11 -7.24
C LYS A 100 8.72 -5.47 -8.56
N ILE A 101 7.51 -4.92 -8.60
CA ILE A 101 7.01 -4.20 -9.79
C ILE A 101 7.86 -2.97 -10.06
N ALA A 102 8.15 -2.15 -9.04
CA ALA A 102 8.95 -0.94 -9.18
C ALA A 102 10.38 -1.23 -9.64
N LEU A 103 11.05 -2.27 -9.10
CA LEU A 103 12.36 -2.70 -9.55
C LEU A 103 12.35 -3.18 -11.01
N ALA A 104 11.32 -3.93 -11.40
CA ALA A 104 11.17 -4.38 -12.79
C ALA A 104 10.94 -3.19 -13.75
N PHE A 105 10.19 -2.16 -13.33
CA PHE A 105 10.07 -0.93 -14.10
C PHE A 105 11.41 -0.21 -14.22
N ASN A 106 12.15 -0.09 -13.11
CA ASN A 106 13.45 0.57 -13.11
C ASN A 106 14.46 -0.12 -14.05
N GLU A 107 14.47 -1.44 -14.06
CA GLU A 107 15.29 -2.23 -14.99
C GLU A 107 14.85 -2.04 -16.46
N ALA A 108 13.53 -1.99 -16.72
CA ALA A 108 12.99 -1.74 -18.07
C ALA A 108 13.35 -0.32 -18.58
N ILE A 109 13.37 0.68 -17.71
CA ILE A 109 13.84 2.03 -18.05
C ILE A 109 15.33 2.01 -18.37
N LYS A 110 16.14 1.39 -17.52
CA LYS A 110 17.58 1.26 -17.70
C LYS A 110 17.97 0.59 -19.01
N ASN A 111 17.21 -0.43 -19.42
CA ASN A 111 17.44 -1.17 -20.67
C ASN A 111 16.81 -0.48 -21.90
N GLY A 112 16.10 0.62 -21.74
CA GLY A 112 15.44 1.35 -22.83
C GLY A 112 14.15 0.69 -23.35
N GLU A 113 13.61 -0.29 -22.63
CA GLU A 113 12.31 -0.90 -22.95
C GLU A 113 11.16 0.08 -22.69
N ILE A 114 11.26 0.84 -21.62
CA ILE A 114 10.42 1.99 -21.31
C ILE A 114 11.22 3.26 -21.59
N SER A 115 10.65 4.18 -22.36
CA SER A 115 11.39 5.27 -22.98
C SER A 115 11.64 6.50 -22.09
N ALA A 116 11.02 6.55 -20.90
CA ALA A 116 11.14 7.69 -19.99
C ALA A 116 10.97 7.24 -18.53
N PRO A 117 11.32 8.07 -17.55
CA PRO A 117 11.07 7.80 -16.13
C PRO A 117 9.60 7.47 -15.84
N ILE A 118 9.40 6.74 -14.74
CA ILE A 118 8.09 6.47 -14.19
C ILE A 118 7.97 7.17 -12.83
N VAL A 119 6.82 7.78 -12.58
CA VAL A 119 6.45 8.28 -11.25
C VAL A 119 5.66 7.23 -10.53
N LEU A 120 6.18 6.76 -9.40
CA LEU A 120 5.46 5.93 -8.45
C LEU A 120 4.77 6.80 -7.41
N GLY A 121 3.63 6.34 -6.91
CA GLY A 121 2.93 7.03 -5.83
C GLY A 121 1.84 6.19 -5.23
N ARG A 122 1.25 6.68 -4.19
CA ARG A 122 0.02 6.16 -3.63
C ARG A 122 -0.95 7.29 -3.32
N ASP A 123 -2.19 6.94 -3.19
CA ASP A 123 -3.19 7.86 -2.67
C ASP A 123 -2.92 8.15 -1.19
N HIS A 124 -3.52 9.18 -0.67
CA HIS A 124 -3.42 9.54 0.75
C HIS A 124 -4.05 8.48 1.66
N HIS A 125 -4.84 7.56 1.11
CA HIS A 125 -5.47 6.44 1.79
C HIS A 125 -4.64 5.19 1.56
N ASP A 126 -3.98 4.69 2.60
CA ASP A 126 -3.16 3.50 2.46
C ASP A 126 -3.02 2.75 3.80
N VAL A 127 -2.58 1.51 3.69
CA VAL A 127 -2.20 0.63 4.80
C VAL A 127 -1.23 1.27 5.78
N SER A 128 -0.42 2.23 5.34
CA SER A 128 0.54 2.99 6.16
C SER A 128 -0.07 3.73 7.36
N GLY A 129 -1.40 3.64 7.59
CA GLY A 129 -2.08 4.24 8.73
C GLY A 129 -2.33 5.74 8.57
N THR A 130 -2.18 6.26 7.36
CA THR A 130 -2.62 7.61 7.02
C THR A 130 -4.14 7.62 6.81
N ASP A 131 -4.75 8.77 6.78
CA ASP A 131 -6.21 8.95 6.73
C ASP A 131 -6.92 8.41 7.99
N SER A 132 -6.37 8.79 9.12
CA SER A 132 -6.85 8.47 10.46
C SER A 132 -7.85 9.55 10.94
N PRO A 133 -8.94 9.22 11.67
CA PRO A 133 -9.29 7.90 12.22
C PRO A 133 -10.38 7.13 11.45
N PHE A 134 -10.97 7.70 10.41
CA PHE A 134 -12.27 7.23 9.90
C PHE A 134 -12.20 6.35 8.66
N ARG A 135 -11.02 6.20 8.07
CA ARG A 135 -10.86 5.43 6.83
C ARG A 135 -9.91 4.25 7.04
N GLU A 136 -8.64 4.37 6.68
CA GLU A 136 -7.70 3.25 6.74
C GLU A 136 -7.43 2.74 8.15
N THR A 137 -7.66 3.57 9.16
CA THR A 137 -7.54 3.16 10.58
C THR A 137 -8.87 2.85 11.26
N SER A 138 -9.98 2.86 10.53
CA SER A 138 -11.32 2.67 11.10
C SER A 138 -11.57 1.28 11.68
N ASN A 139 -10.80 0.26 11.26
CA ASN A 139 -10.83 -1.09 11.82
C ASN A 139 -9.77 -1.32 12.90
N ILE A 140 -9.21 -0.28 13.45
CA ILE A 140 -8.34 -0.31 14.64
C ILE A 140 -9.20 0.06 15.85
N TYR A 141 -9.34 -0.84 16.83
CA TYR A 141 -10.30 -0.70 17.92
C TYR A 141 -9.69 -0.46 19.29
N ASP A 142 -8.39 -0.27 19.39
CA ASP A 142 -7.65 -0.04 20.64
C ASP A 142 -7.53 1.45 21.05
N GLY A 143 -8.19 2.35 20.31
CA GLY A 143 -8.12 3.81 20.51
C GLY A 143 -7.01 4.49 19.71
N SER A 144 -6.10 3.74 19.16
CA SER A 144 -4.94 4.28 18.44
C SER A 144 -5.24 4.74 17.01
N GLN A 145 -6.43 4.49 16.49
CA GLN A 145 -6.89 5.05 15.22
C GLN A 145 -6.88 6.58 15.20
N PHE A 146 -6.88 7.23 16.35
CA PHE A 146 -6.83 8.70 16.47
C PHE A 146 -5.41 9.29 16.50
N CYS A 147 -4.38 8.46 16.25
CA CYS A 147 -3.00 8.90 16.34
C CYS A 147 -2.54 9.60 15.05
N ALA A 148 -2.52 10.94 15.04
CA ALA A 148 -2.00 11.74 13.93
C ALA A 148 -0.49 11.55 13.70
N ASP A 149 0.29 11.24 14.73
CA ASP A 149 1.74 11.04 14.64
C ASP A 149 2.13 9.93 13.67
N MET A 150 1.25 8.98 13.43
CA MET A 150 1.52 7.92 12.45
C MET A 150 1.66 8.45 11.03
N ALA A 151 0.77 9.34 10.60
CA ALA A 151 0.86 9.98 9.30
C ALA A 151 2.14 10.82 9.19
N VAL A 152 2.50 11.54 10.26
CA VAL A 152 3.72 12.34 10.34
C VAL A 152 4.96 11.45 10.23
N HIS A 153 5.07 10.39 11.01
CA HIS A 153 6.20 9.46 10.97
C HIS A 153 6.31 8.75 9.63
N ASN A 154 5.19 8.39 9.03
CA ASN A 154 5.18 7.74 7.72
C ASN A 154 5.83 8.63 6.66
N VAL A 155 5.34 9.87 6.47
CA VAL A 155 5.85 10.76 5.43
C VAL A 155 7.28 11.24 5.70
N ILE A 156 7.68 11.42 6.96
CA ILE A 156 9.07 11.70 7.33
C ILE A 156 9.97 10.53 6.91
N GLY A 157 9.55 9.31 7.22
CA GLY A 157 10.30 8.12 6.86
C GLY A 157 10.43 7.90 5.38
N ASP A 158 9.39 8.21 4.59
CA ASP A 158 9.42 8.20 3.13
C ASP A 158 10.42 9.22 2.58
N GLY A 159 10.39 10.45 3.13
CA GLY A 159 11.31 11.52 2.73
C GLY A 159 12.77 11.14 2.98
N PHE A 160 13.11 10.54 4.14
CA PHE A 160 14.46 10.10 4.45
C PHE A 160 14.95 8.91 3.61
N ARG A 161 14.03 8.18 2.95
CA ARG A 161 14.36 6.99 2.15
C ARG A 161 14.26 7.22 0.65
N GLY A 162 14.18 8.47 0.21
CA GLY A 162 14.32 8.83 -1.18
C GLY A 162 13.02 9.05 -1.93
N ALA A 163 11.91 9.32 -1.24
CA ALA A 163 10.75 9.90 -1.88
C ALA A 163 11.16 11.22 -2.57
N THR A 164 10.72 11.41 -3.82
CA THR A 164 10.99 12.67 -4.54
C THR A 164 10.20 13.82 -3.93
N TRP A 165 9.00 13.53 -3.44
CA TRP A 165 8.21 14.44 -2.61
C TRP A 165 7.32 13.66 -1.66
N VAL A 166 6.92 14.29 -0.58
CA VAL A 166 5.92 13.81 0.36
C VAL A 166 4.86 14.87 0.57
N SER A 167 3.68 14.45 0.95
CA SER A 167 2.60 15.33 1.33
C SER A 167 1.93 14.85 2.61
N ILE A 168 1.48 15.78 3.43
CA ILE A 168 0.68 15.51 4.62
C ILE A 168 -0.44 16.54 4.69
N HIS A 169 -1.64 16.10 5.00
CA HIS A 169 -2.85 16.93 4.96
C HIS A 169 -3.75 16.70 6.16
N ASN A 170 -4.48 17.75 6.52
CA ASN A 170 -5.69 17.62 7.34
C ASN A 170 -6.95 17.61 6.46
N GLY A 171 -7.92 16.81 6.84
CA GLY A 171 -9.14 16.64 6.05
C GLY A 171 -8.83 16.12 4.65
N GLY A 172 -9.74 16.04 3.75
CA GLY A 172 -9.54 15.48 2.40
C GLY A 172 -8.56 16.22 1.47
N GLY A 173 -7.44 16.72 1.98
CA GLY A 173 -6.43 17.46 1.21
C GLY A 173 -6.69 18.97 1.14
N VAL A 174 -7.65 19.48 1.91
CA VAL A 174 -8.00 20.92 1.93
C VAL A 174 -7.32 21.71 3.05
N GLY A 175 -6.52 21.04 3.88
CA GLY A 175 -5.73 21.68 4.92
C GLY A 175 -6.44 21.93 6.25
N TRP A 176 -7.66 21.45 6.42
CA TRP A 176 -8.40 21.52 7.68
C TRP A 176 -9.37 20.34 7.82
N GLY A 177 -9.65 19.94 9.06
CA GLY A 177 -10.49 18.79 9.39
C GLY A 177 -9.82 17.88 10.41
N GLU A 178 -10.50 16.82 10.80
CA GLU A 178 -10.03 15.87 11.82
C GLU A 178 -9.11 14.80 11.26
N VAL A 179 -9.26 14.48 9.96
CA VAL A 179 -8.52 13.40 9.32
C VAL A 179 -7.11 13.86 8.98
N MET A 180 -6.11 13.07 9.40
CA MET A 180 -4.73 13.20 8.95
C MET A 180 -4.44 12.18 7.86
N ASN A 181 -3.93 12.64 6.73
CA ASN A 181 -3.54 11.77 5.64
C ASN A 181 -2.24 12.23 4.98
N GLY A 182 -1.55 11.33 4.33
CA GLY A 182 -0.29 11.61 3.68
C GLY A 182 -0.02 10.69 2.51
N GLY A 183 0.91 11.08 1.68
CA GLY A 183 1.31 10.34 0.51
C GLY A 183 2.71 10.69 0.06
N PHE A 184 3.20 9.96 -0.94
CA PHE A 184 4.48 10.21 -1.56
C PHE A 184 4.39 10.17 -3.09
N GLY A 185 5.38 10.75 -3.72
CA GLY A 185 5.76 10.49 -5.10
C GLY A 185 7.25 10.17 -5.19
N MET A 186 7.58 9.18 -6.03
CA MET A 186 8.96 8.77 -6.31
C MET A 186 9.16 8.68 -7.81
N VAL A 187 10.12 9.43 -8.33
CA VAL A 187 10.57 9.29 -9.72
C VAL A 187 11.63 8.20 -9.78
N ILE A 188 11.45 7.23 -10.66
CA ILE A 188 12.44 6.20 -10.97
C ILE A 188 12.91 6.39 -12.41
N ASP A 189 14.23 6.32 -12.62
CA ASP A 189 14.90 6.74 -13.86
C ASP A 189 15.87 5.72 -14.45
N GLY A 190 15.85 4.48 -13.95
CA GLY A 190 16.76 3.40 -14.36
C GLY A 190 18.09 3.39 -13.60
N SER A 191 18.31 4.28 -12.64
CA SER A 191 19.56 4.36 -11.89
C SER A 191 19.62 3.36 -10.73
N ALA A 192 20.84 3.08 -10.24
CA ALA A 192 21.07 2.29 -9.03
C ALA A 192 20.56 2.99 -7.76
N ASP A 193 20.52 4.33 -7.76
CA ASP A 193 19.91 5.07 -6.66
C ASP A 193 18.42 4.86 -6.58
N SER A 194 17.74 4.80 -7.74
CA SER A 194 16.31 4.42 -7.80
C SER A 194 16.08 3.02 -7.23
N ASP A 195 16.92 2.02 -7.56
CA ASP A 195 16.80 0.66 -6.99
C ASP A 195 16.90 0.67 -5.47
N ARG A 196 17.86 1.42 -4.91
CA ARG A 196 18.03 1.54 -3.46
C ARG A 196 16.83 2.22 -2.81
N HIS A 197 16.37 3.34 -3.36
CA HIS A 197 15.22 4.08 -2.84
C HIS A 197 13.93 3.25 -2.89
N ILE A 198 13.70 2.50 -3.97
CA ILE A 198 12.56 1.58 -4.10
C ILE A 198 12.56 0.58 -2.94
N GLN A 199 13.69 -0.08 -2.69
CA GLN A 199 13.80 -1.10 -1.66
C GLN A 199 13.62 -0.54 -0.25
N GLU A 200 14.24 0.59 0.06
CA GLU A 200 14.21 1.18 1.40
C GLU A 200 12.87 1.86 1.71
N MET A 201 12.36 2.65 0.76
CA MET A 201 11.18 3.47 0.99
C MET A 201 9.89 2.67 0.97
N LEU A 202 9.71 1.78 -0.03
CA LEU A 202 8.47 0.99 -0.10
C LEU A 202 8.38 -0.02 1.04
N LEU A 203 9.53 -0.56 1.51
CA LEU A 203 9.57 -1.38 2.71
C LEU A 203 9.07 -0.60 3.94
N TRP A 204 9.56 0.61 4.12
CA TRP A 204 9.16 1.47 5.23
C TRP A 204 7.69 1.86 5.14
N ASP A 205 7.26 2.40 4.00
CA ASP A 205 5.93 2.97 3.82
C ASP A 205 4.82 1.96 4.16
N VAL A 206 4.93 0.74 3.66
CA VAL A 206 3.93 -0.30 3.91
C VAL A 206 4.05 -0.87 5.33
N ASN A 207 5.26 -1.27 5.74
CA ASN A 207 5.43 -1.99 7.00
C ASN A 207 5.28 -1.10 8.24
N ASN A 208 5.44 0.21 8.12
CA ASN A 208 5.09 1.15 9.17
C ASN A 208 3.60 1.02 9.55
N GLY A 209 2.71 0.94 8.58
CA GLY A 209 1.28 0.76 8.81
C GLY A 209 0.90 -0.65 9.29
N ILE A 210 1.50 -1.69 8.70
CA ILE A 210 1.24 -3.08 9.12
C ILE A 210 1.71 -3.30 10.57
N ALA A 211 2.90 -2.83 10.93
CA ALA A 211 3.40 -2.92 12.31
C ALA A 211 2.42 -2.28 13.30
N ARG A 212 1.88 -1.13 12.94
CA ARG A 212 0.90 -0.42 13.72
C ARG A 212 -0.38 -1.23 13.92
N ARG A 213 -0.94 -1.78 12.82
CA ARG A 213 -2.13 -2.63 12.86
C ARG A 213 -1.90 -3.92 13.63
N SER A 214 -0.68 -4.47 13.57
CA SER A 214 -0.32 -5.67 14.34
C SER A 214 -0.33 -5.38 15.84
N TRP A 215 0.11 -4.21 16.26
CA TRP A 215 0.03 -3.77 17.67
C TRP A 215 -1.41 -3.54 18.14
N ALA A 216 -2.30 -3.16 17.25
CA ALA A 216 -3.74 -3.11 17.50
C ALA A 216 -4.40 -4.51 17.54
N ARG A 217 -3.63 -5.58 17.31
CA ARG A 217 -4.03 -6.99 17.32
C ARG A 217 -4.93 -7.39 16.16
N ASN A 218 -4.88 -6.65 15.04
CA ASN A 218 -5.53 -7.07 13.82
C ASN A 218 -4.85 -8.34 13.31
N GLU A 219 -5.58 -9.44 13.18
CA GLU A 219 -5.02 -10.77 12.88
C GLU A 219 -4.29 -10.80 11.54
N GLY A 220 -4.88 -10.23 10.49
CA GLY A 220 -4.27 -10.11 9.17
C GLY A 220 -2.93 -9.35 9.23
N ALA A 221 -2.85 -8.28 10.03
CA ALA A 221 -1.64 -7.51 10.18
C ALA A 221 -0.56 -8.26 10.98
N MET A 222 -0.95 -9.02 12.00
CA MET A 222 -0.02 -9.89 12.70
C MET A 222 0.54 -10.99 11.79
N HIS A 223 -0.28 -11.56 10.91
CA HIS A 223 0.16 -12.51 9.88
C HIS A 223 1.15 -11.82 8.91
N ALA A 224 0.75 -10.70 8.34
CA ALA A 224 1.53 -9.98 7.32
C ALA A 224 2.91 -9.54 7.86
N ILE A 225 2.97 -9.00 9.08
CA ILE A 225 4.25 -8.53 9.63
C ILE A 225 5.20 -9.69 9.98
N ARG A 226 4.69 -10.84 10.43
CA ARG A 226 5.51 -12.04 10.64
C ARG A 226 6.11 -12.51 9.33
N ARG A 227 5.29 -12.64 8.28
CA ARG A 227 5.74 -13.01 6.93
C ARG A 227 6.81 -12.05 6.42
N GLU A 228 6.64 -10.75 6.64
CA GLU A 228 7.63 -9.78 6.19
C GLU A 228 8.95 -9.86 6.98
N MET A 229 8.90 -10.11 8.28
CA MET A 229 10.12 -10.36 9.07
C MET A 229 10.88 -11.61 8.63
N GLU A 230 10.18 -12.64 8.15
CA GLU A 230 10.83 -13.85 7.60
C GLU A 230 11.51 -13.58 6.24
N ARG A 231 10.92 -12.70 5.44
CA ARG A 231 11.40 -12.38 4.08
C ARG A 231 12.47 -11.30 4.04
N THR A 232 12.45 -10.38 4.99
CA THR A 232 13.33 -9.22 5.02
C THR A 232 14.37 -9.36 6.15
N PRO A 233 15.61 -9.80 5.84
CA PRO A 233 16.66 -9.90 6.84
C PRO A 233 16.93 -8.57 7.55
N GLY A 234 16.87 -8.59 8.85
CA GLY A 234 17.11 -7.40 9.68
C GLY A 234 15.85 -6.61 10.06
N LEU A 235 14.72 -6.84 9.43
CA LEU A 235 13.44 -6.30 9.90
C LEU A 235 13.03 -6.99 11.20
N LYS A 236 12.86 -6.20 12.26
CA LYS A 236 12.43 -6.69 13.57
C LYS A 236 11.32 -5.82 14.09
N VAL A 237 10.14 -6.38 14.19
CA VAL A 237 8.97 -5.75 14.80
C VAL A 237 8.59 -6.56 16.03
N THR A 238 8.50 -5.91 17.18
CA THR A 238 8.00 -6.56 18.40
C THR A 238 6.52 -6.84 18.24
N MET A 239 6.09 -8.04 18.61
CA MET A 239 4.69 -8.43 18.54
C MET A 239 3.97 -8.09 19.85
N PRO A 240 2.67 -7.77 19.81
CA PRO A 240 1.89 -7.54 21.01
C PRO A 240 1.75 -8.82 21.83
N ASN A 241 1.80 -8.71 23.15
CA ASN A 241 1.37 -9.79 24.02
C ASN A 241 -0.16 -9.84 24.03
N ILE A 242 -0.71 -11.02 23.74
CA ILE A 242 -2.14 -11.27 23.88
C ILE A 242 -2.33 -11.74 25.32
N ALA A 243 -3.01 -10.93 26.11
CA ALA A 243 -3.37 -11.35 27.48
C ALA A 243 -4.45 -12.42 27.42
N ASP A 244 -4.33 -13.41 28.30
CA ASP A 244 -5.36 -14.44 28.48
C ASP A 244 -6.64 -13.77 28.99
N GLU A 245 -7.78 -14.00 28.28
CA GLU A 245 -9.08 -13.44 28.67
C GLU A 245 -9.50 -13.84 30.09
N GLU A 246 -9.11 -15.03 30.57
CA GLU A 246 -9.41 -15.45 31.93
C GLU A 246 -8.69 -14.59 32.99
N ILE A 247 -7.54 -14.01 32.64
CA ILE A 247 -6.80 -13.12 33.53
C ILE A 247 -7.45 -11.72 33.57
N ILE A 248 -7.99 -11.27 32.42
CA ILE A 248 -8.60 -9.94 32.32
C ILE A 248 -9.97 -9.87 32.97
N ARG A 249 -10.71 -10.98 33.02
CA ARG A 249 -12.06 -11.07 33.58
C ARG A 249 -12.09 -11.25 35.11
N LYS A 250 -10.96 -11.34 35.75
CA LYS A 250 -10.82 -11.37 37.22
C LYS A 250 -10.59 -9.98 37.79
#